data_d4e1b948fec3b13fe5ee99dd22149b1c
#
_entry.id   d4e1b948fec3b13fe5ee99dd22149b1c
#
_cell.length_a   1.000
_cell.length_b   1.000
_cell.length_c   1.000
_cell.angle_alpha   90.00
_cell.angle_beta   90.00
_cell.angle_gamma   90.00
#
_symmetry.space_group_name_H-M   'P 1'
#
loop_
_entity.id
_entity.type
_entity.pdbx_description
1 polymer ?
#
loop_
_entity_poly.entity_id
_entity_poly.type
_entity_poly.pdbx_seq_one_letter_code
_entity_poly.pdbx_strand_id
1 'polypeptide(L)' 'MKIAITGATGQLGQLVIQHLLKQTQAENIVALVRNVEKAEHLKAQGVDIRYFDY' A
#
# COMPACT_ATOMS: atom_id res chain seq x y z
N MET A 1 -11.51 8.68 -4.71
CA MET A 1 -11.63 8.11 -3.36
C MET A 1 -10.36 7.33 -3.02
N LYS A 2 -9.83 7.53 -1.82
CA LYS A 2 -8.62 6.82 -1.42
C LYS A 2 -8.96 5.64 -0.51
N ILE A 3 -8.22 4.56 -0.68
CA ILE A 3 -8.40 3.34 0.09
C ILE A 3 -7.14 3.11 0.92
N ALA A 4 -7.28 3.03 2.23
CA ALA A 4 -6.14 2.82 3.14
C ALA A 4 -6.06 1.35 3.52
N ILE A 5 -4.85 0.78 3.40
CA ILE A 5 -4.58 -0.62 3.70
C ILE A 5 -3.58 -0.71 4.85
N THR A 6 -3.98 -1.27 5.97
CA THR A 6 -3.06 -1.54 7.08
C THR A 6 -2.33 -2.85 6.84
N GLY A 7 -1.14 -2.99 7.41
CA GLY A 7 -0.34 -4.20 7.21
C GLY A 7 0.06 -4.42 5.77
N ALA A 8 0.27 -3.34 5.02
CA ALA A 8 0.45 -3.41 3.57
C ALA A 8 1.71 -4.16 3.15
N THR A 9 2.70 -4.28 4.01
CA THR A 9 3.94 -5.02 3.71
C THR A 9 3.85 -6.49 4.03
N GLY A 10 2.77 -6.95 4.71
CA GLY A 10 2.54 -8.36 4.95
C GLY A 10 2.08 -9.06 3.68
N GLN A 11 2.06 -10.41 3.72
CA GLN A 11 1.68 -11.19 2.54
C GLN A 11 0.26 -10.89 2.09
N LEU A 12 -0.67 -10.85 3.04
CA LEU A 12 -2.07 -10.60 2.71
C LEU A 12 -2.24 -9.16 2.20
N GLY A 13 -1.60 -8.20 2.86
CA GLY A 13 -1.69 -6.80 2.45
C GLY A 13 -1.17 -6.57 1.05
N GLN A 14 -0.08 -7.23 0.69
CA GLN A 14 0.47 -7.11 -0.66
C GLN A 14 -0.47 -7.68 -1.71
N LEU A 15 -1.12 -8.81 -1.41
CA LEU A 15 -2.09 -9.39 -2.32
C LEU A 15 -3.29 -8.47 -2.52
N VAL A 16 -3.76 -7.85 -1.45
CA VAL A 16 -4.87 -6.90 -1.53
C VAL A 16 -4.49 -5.72 -2.42
N ILE A 17 -3.29 -5.18 -2.24
CA ILE A 17 -2.84 -4.04 -3.04
C ILE A 17 -2.69 -4.42 -4.51
N GLN A 18 -2.14 -5.60 -4.80
CA GLN A 18 -2.00 -6.07 -6.17
C GLN A 18 -3.37 -6.18 -6.84
N HIS A 19 -4.35 -6.67 -6.10
CA HIS A 19 -5.71 -6.79 -6.61
C HIS A 19 -6.31 -5.40 -6.87
N LEU A 20 -6.12 -4.47 -5.95
CA LEU A 20 -6.66 -3.12 -6.09
C LEU A 20 -6.02 -2.37 -7.25
N LEU A 21 -4.73 -2.61 -7.51
CA LEU A 21 -4.04 -1.96 -8.62
C LEU A 21 -4.63 -2.33 -9.98
N LYS A 22 -5.34 -3.44 -10.05
CA LYS A 22 -6.03 -3.85 -11.28
C LYS A 22 -7.38 -3.17 -11.43
N GLN A 23 -7.92 -2.59 -10.37
CA GLN A 23 -9.26 -2.03 -10.37
C GLN A 23 -9.29 -0.52 -10.19
N THR A 24 -8.24 0.05 -9.63
CA THR A 24 -8.17 1.49 -9.42
C THR A 24 -6.75 1.97 -9.66
N GLN A 25 -6.58 3.28 -9.71
CA GLN A 25 -5.25 3.86 -9.91
C GLN A 25 -4.45 3.80 -8.62
N ALA A 26 -3.14 3.60 -8.75
CA ALA A 26 -2.25 3.47 -7.61
C ALA A 26 -2.33 4.68 -6.67
N GLU A 27 -2.52 5.87 -7.21
CA GLU A 27 -2.61 7.09 -6.42
C GLU A 27 -3.79 7.11 -5.46
N ASN A 28 -4.77 6.23 -5.69
CA ASN A 28 -5.93 6.10 -4.81
C ASN A 28 -5.71 5.12 -3.67
N ILE A 29 -4.55 4.47 -3.62
CA ILE A 29 -4.23 3.47 -2.61
C ILE A 29 -3.22 4.08 -1.63
N VAL A 30 -3.54 4.01 -0.33
CA VAL A 30 -2.66 4.45 0.73
C VAL A 30 -2.22 3.22 1.52
N ALA A 31 -0.92 2.95 1.54
CA ALA A 31 -0.37 1.83 2.29
C ALA A 31 0.11 2.34 3.65
N LEU A 32 -0.49 1.84 4.71
CA LEU A 32 -0.11 2.18 6.08
C LEU A 32 0.87 1.14 6.58
N VAL A 33 2.10 1.54 6.82
CA VAL A 33 3.19 0.61 7.13
C VAL A 33 3.99 1.09 8.33
N ARG A 34 4.55 0.15 9.08
CA ARG A 34 5.45 0.47 10.18
C ARG A 34 6.90 0.58 9.72
N ASN A 35 7.25 -0.13 8.65
CA ASN A 35 8.59 -0.08 8.08
C ASN A 35 8.49 0.41 6.64
N VAL A 36 8.78 1.68 6.45
CA VAL A 36 8.67 2.33 5.14
C VAL A 36 9.63 1.71 4.12
N GLU A 37 10.78 1.23 4.58
CA GLU A 37 11.77 0.63 3.68
C GLU A 37 11.23 -0.61 2.96
N LYS A 38 10.38 -1.38 3.62
CA LYS A 38 9.79 -2.57 3.03
C LYS A 38 8.70 -2.25 2.01
N ALA A 39 8.28 -1.00 1.95
CA ALA A 39 7.23 -0.56 1.03
C ALA A 39 7.77 0.15 -0.21
N GLU A 40 9.08 0.13 -0.41
CA GLU A 40 9.69 0.82 -1.56
C GLU A 40 9.11 0.36 -2.89
N HIS A 41 8.86 -0.94 -3.04
CA HIS A 41 8.32 -1.47 -4.28
C HIS A 41 6.89 -0.96 -4.54
N LEU A 42 6.13 -0.70 -3.49
CA LEU A 42 4.80 -0.13 -3.62
C LEU A 42 4.86 1.34 -4.03
N LYS A 43 5.83 2.05 -3.45
CA LYS A 43 6.04 3.45 -3.80
C LYS A 43 6.43 3.58 -5.27
N ALA A 44 7.23 2.66 -5.76
CA ALA A 44 7.63 2.66 -7.17
C ALA A 44 6.45 2.44 -8.10
N GLN A 45 5.37 1.84 -7.61
CA GLN A 45 4.16 1.62 -8.40
C GLN A 45 3.18 2.80 -8.31
N GLY A 46 3.51 3.82 -7.52
CA GLY A 46 2.67 5.00 -7.38
C GLY A 46 1.76 4.99 -6.17
N VAL A 47 1.84 3.97 -5.33
CA VAL A 47 1.04 3.88 -4.11
C VAL A 47 1.53 4.90 -3.09
N ASP A 48 0.61 5.57 -2.41
CA ASP A 48 0.93 6.54 -1.36
C ASP A 48 1.29 5.78 -0.09
N ILE A 49 2.53 5.94 0.36
CA ILE A 49 3.04 5.24 1.54
C ILE A 49 2.99 6.17 2.73
N ARG A 50 2.37 5.71 3.81
CA ARG A 50 2.29 6.47 5.05
C ARG A 50 2.77 5.63 6.22
N TYR A 51 3.56 6.24 7.09
CA TYR A 51 3.98 5.59 8.32
C TYR A 51 2.79 5.53 9.28
N PHE A 52 2.57 4.37 9.87
CA PHE A 52 1.51 4.20 10.86
C PHE A 52 1.95 3.15 11.87
N ASP A 53 1.99 3.54 13.14
CA ASP A 53 2.36 2.65 14.24
C ASP A 53 1.08 2.29 15.01
N TYR A 54 0.61 1.08 14.75
CA TYR A 54 -0.62 0.58 15.42
C TYR A 54 -0.26 -0.52 16.45
#